data_d88c4ae3e69ac49f008ab982d5129670
#
_entry.id   d88c4ae3e69ac49f008ab982d5129670
#
_cell.length_a   1.000
_cell.length_b   1.000
_cell.length_c   1.000
_cell.angle_alpha   90.00
_cell.angle_beta   90.00
_cell.angle_gamma   90.00
#
_symmetry.space_group_name_H-M   'P 1'
#
loop_
_entity.id
_entity.type
_entity.pdbx_description
1 polymer ?
#
loop_
_entity_poly.entity_id
_entity_poly.type
_entity_poly.pdbx_seq_one_letter_code
_entity_poly.pdbx_strand_id
1 'polypeptide(L)'
;MSDPQQPAPWVAPEAVPGPGPGIEFGGPGARLVGYIVDGLILAAAYFVGIIVSGLLAAVFAALGLLLLLVIFVALFFYFPYFWWKGGQTPGMKVMKIKVVRDKDGGPITGGQAILRLIGYAISSFVFYLGFIWIFIDKRQRGWFDLIAGTVVIKA
;
A
#
# COMPACT_ATOMS: atom_id res chain seq x y z
N MET A 1 -39.46 3.88 39.13
CA MET A 1 -39.71 2.46 38.86
C MET A 1 -39.58 2.25 37.37
N SER A 2 -38.49 1.62 36.92
CA SER A 2 -38.29 1.24 35.53
C SER A 2 -39.18 0.05 35.20
N ASP A 3 -39.95 0.15 34.11
CA ASP A 3 -40.77 -0.92 33.58
C ASP A 3 -39.91 -2.14 33.23
N PRO A 4 -40.09 -3.33 33.84
CA PRO A 4 -39.30 -4.51 33.54
C PRO A 4 -39.48 -5.06 32.11
N GLN A 5 -40.42 -4.53 31.33
CA GLN A 5 -40.73 -4.97 29.97
C GLN A 5 -40.16 -4.07 28.87
N GLN A 6 -39.52 -2.96 29.20
CA GLN A 6 -38.85 -2.17 28.19
C GLN A 6 -37.54 -2.85 27.79
N PRO A 7 -37.41 -3.27 26.53
CA PRO A 7 -36.11 -3.76 26.05
C PRO A 7 -35.04 -2.65 26.23
N ALA A 8 -33.88 -3.04 26.70
CA ALA A 8 -32.76 -2.10 26.86
C ALA A 8 -32.59 -1.26 25.56
N PRO A 9 -32.38 0.06 25.70
CA PRO A 9 -32.17 0.91 24.50
C PRO A 9 -31.06 0.32 23.66
N TRP A 10 -31.34 0.16 22.35
CA TRP A 10 -30.37 -0.36 21.42
C TRP A 10 -29.13 0.55 21.42
N VAL A 11 -28.00 0.02 21.87
CA VAL A 11 -26.70 0.67 21.79
C VAL A 11 -25.99 0.09 20.56
N ALA A 12 -25.68 0.94 19.61
CA ALA A 12 -24.89 0.52 18.46
C ALA A 12 -23.59 -0.14 18.96
N PRO A 13 -23.24 -1.34 18.45
CA PRO A 13 -21.96 -1.96 18.79
C PRO A 13 -20.83 -0.95 18.52
N GLU A 14 -19.99 -0.73 19.52
CA GLU A 14 -18.84 0.14 19.37
C GLU A 14 -18.01 -0.38 18.17
N ALA A 15 -17.82 0.45 17.14
CA ALA A 15 -17.09 0.05 15.94
C ALA A 15 -15.66 -0.30 16.35
N VAL A 16 -15.36 -1.59 16.39
CA VAL A 16 -14.01 -2.06 16.71
C VAL A 16 -13.03 -1.45 15.69
N PRO A 17 -12.06 -0.65 16.12
CA PRO A 17 -11.13 -0.04 15.20
C PRO A 17 -10.23 -1.12 14.57
N GLY A 18 -10.22 -1.19 13.24
CA GLY A 18 -9.39 -2.11 12.49
C GLY A 18 -10.04 -3.44 12.12
N PRO A 19 -9.28 -4.38 11.56
CA PRO A 19 -9.76 -5.70 11.12
C PRO A 19 -10.01 -6.67 12.29
N GLY A 20 -9.81 -6.25 13.55
CA GLY A 20 -10.09 -7.06 14.75
C GLY A 20 -9.54 -6.44 16.03
N PRO A 21 -9.91 -7.01 17.19
CA PRO A 21 -9.41 -6.55 18.49
C PRO A 21 -7.90 -6.87 18.62
N GLY A 22 -7.16 -5.95 19.25
CA GLY A 22 -5.72 -6.13 19.52
C GLY A 22 -4.78 -5.90 18.32
N ILE A 23 -5.29 -5.46 17.18
CA ILE A 23 -4.48 -5.16 15.99
C ILE A 23 -3.89 -3.75 16.09
N GLU A 24 -2.57 -3.68 15.95
CA GLU A 24 -1.85 -2.41 15.89
C GLU A 24 -1.68 -1.93 14.44
N PHE A 25 -1.96 -0.65 14.20
CA PHE A 25 -1.78 -0.06 12.87
C PHE A 25 -0.31 0.23 12.57
N GLY A 26 0.06 0.08 11.31
CA GLY A 26 1.36 0.49 10.79
C GLY A 26 1.44 2.01 10.69
N GLY A 27 2.12 2.63 11.65
CA GLY A 27 2.25 4.08 11.76
C GLY A 27 2.88 4.75 10.54
N PRO A 28 2.68 6.08 10.39
CA PRO A 28 3.18 6.83 9.24
C PRO A 28 4.71 6.77 9.11
N GLY A 29 5.44 6.75 10.23
CA GLY A 29 6.90 6.61 10.22
C GLY A 29 7.37 5.27 9.66
N ALA A 30 6.76 4.15 10.07
CA ALA A 30 7.09 2.83 9.55
C ALA A 30 6.79 2.72 8.04
N ARG A 31 5.69 3.33 7.57
CA ARG A 31 5.34 3.38 6.15
C ARG A 31 6.36 4.20 5.37
N LEU A 32 6.75 5.38 5.89
CA LEU A 32 7.73 6.26 5.24
C LEU A 32 9.08 5.55 5.07
N VAL A 33 9.59 4.93 6.12
CA VAL A 33 10.86 4.17 6.05
C VAL A 33 10.72 2.98 5.08
N GLY A 34 9.62 2.26 5.11
CA GLY A 34 9.34 1.20 4.13
C GLY A 34 9.39 1.70 2.69
N TYR A 35 8.78 2.86 2.39
CA TYR A 35 8.84 3.47 1.05
C TYR A 35 10.22 3.94 0.65
N ILE A 36 11.03 4.45 1.60
CA ILE A 36 12.42 4.82 1.34
C ILE A 36 13.23 3.58 0.96
N VAL A 37 13.10 2.49 1.69
CA VAL A 37 13.76 1.22 1.38
C VAL A 37 13.34 0.70 0.00
N ASP A 38 12.04 0.65 -0.28
CA ASP A 38 11.53 0.25 -1.60
C ASP A 38 12.02 1.20 -2.71
N GLY A 39 12.05 2.50 -2.45
CA GLY A 39 12.56 3.51 -3.37
C GLY A 39 14.04 3.31 -3.72
N LEU A 40 14.88 2.96 -2.75
CA LEU A 40 16.28 2.63 -2.99
C LEU A 40 16.44 1.35 -3.83
N ILE A 41 15.64 0.32 -3.57
CA ILE A 41 15.62 -0.91 -4.36
C ILE A 41 15.23 -0.60 -5.81
N LEU A 42 14.15 0.16 -6.01
CA LEU A 42 13.67 0.54 -7.34
C LEU A 42 14.67 1.43 -8.08
N ALA A 43 15.30 2.38 -7.39
CA ALA A 43 16.32 3.24 -7.97
C ALA A 43 17.55 2.44 -8.43
N ALA A 44 18.02 1.49 -7.61
CA ALA A 44 19.13 0.61 -7.97
C ALA A 44 18.78 -0.27 -9.17
N ALA A 45 17.59 -0.89 -9.17
CA ALA A 45 17.12 -1.71 -10.28
C ALA A 45 16.97 -0.91 -11.58
N TYR A 46 16.43 0.31 -11.48
CA TYR A 46 16.32 1.22 -12.63
C TYR A 46 17.67 1.63 -13.18
N PHE A 47 18.61 1.99 -12.32
CA PHE A 47 19.96 2.38 -12.71
C PHE A 47 20.70 1.26 -13.44
N VAL A 48 20.70 0.05 -12.88
CA VAL A 48 21.27 -1.14 -13.53
C VAL A 48 20.56 -1.41 -14.85
N GLY A 49 19.24 -1.31 -14.87
CA GLY A 49 18.41 -1.53 -16.05
C GLY A 49 18.76 -0.57 -17.20
N ILE A 50 18.95 0.71 -16.92
CA ILE A 50 19.37 1.71 -17.93
C ILE A 50 20.74 1.35 -18.52
N ILE A 51 21.71 0.99 -17.68
CA ILE A 51 23.06 0.63 -18.14
C ILE A 51 22.99 -0.57 -19.09
N VAL A 52 22.32 -1.66 -18.66
CA VAL A 52 22.19 -2.88 -19.46
C VAL A 52 21.45 -2.61 -20.77
N SER A 53 20.34 -1.86 -20.70
CA SER A 53 19.56 -1.49 -21.89
C SER A 53 20.37 -0.62 -22.86
N GLY A 54 21.17 0.31 -22.34
CA GLY A 54 22.04 1.18 -23.14
C GLY A 54 23.15 0.40 -23.85
N LEU A 55 23.81 -0.52 -23.13
CA LEU A 55 24.82 -1.41 -23.72
C LEU A 55 24.21 -2.31 -24.80
N LEU A 56 23.04 -2.85 -24.58
CA LEU A 56 22.35 -3.66 -25.57
C LEU A 56 21.91 -2.83 -26.78
N ALA A 57 21.43 -1.61 -26.56
CA ALA A 57 21.02 -0.70 -27.64
C ALA A 57 22.18 -0.25 -28.52
N ALA A 58 23.41 -0.20 -28.03
CA ALA A 58 24.60 0.11 -28.81
C ALA A 58 24.87 -0.94 -29.91
N VAL A 59 24.41 -2.17 -29.70
CA VAL A 59 24.55 -3.26 -30.67
C VAL A 59 23.24 -3.52 -31.43
N PHE A 60 22.13 -3.53 -30.68
CA PHE A 60 20.77 -3.81 -31.18
C PHE A 60 19.78 -2.82 -30.60
N ALA A 61 19.63 -1.66 -31.24
CA ALA A 61 18.80 -0.56 -30.72
C ALA A 61 17.37 -0.99 -30.31
N ALA A 62 16.70 -1.78 -31.16
CA ALA A 62 15.34 -2.25 -30.88
C ALA A 62 15.26 -3.13 -29.63
N LEU A 63 16.25 -4.00 -29.39
CA LEU A 63 16.29 -4.88 -28.22
C LEU A 63 16.59 -4.08 -26.94
N GLY A 64 17.47 -3.08 -27.00
CA GLY A 64 17.74 -2.19 -25.87
C GLY A 64 16.49 -1.39 -25.46
N LEU A 65 15.77 -0.83 -26.43
CA LEU A 65 14.51 -0.12 -26.18
C LEU A 65 13.41 -1.05 -25.63
N LEU A 66 13.29 -2.27 -26.18
CA LEU A 66 12.35 -3.25 -25.68
C LEU A 66 12.66 -3.63 -24.21
N LEU A 67 13.92 -3.87 -23.89
CA LEU A 67 14.34 -4.18 -22.53
C LEU A 67 14.03 -3.03 -21.57
N LEU A 68 14.28 -1.79 -21.98
CA LEU A 68 13.96 -0.61 -21.19
C LEU A 68 12.45 -0.52 -20.90
N LEU A 69 11.61 -0.79 -21.91
CA LEU A 69 10.15 -0.83 -21.74
C LEU A 69 9.72 -1.92 -20.76
N VAL A 70 10.29 -3.12 -20.87
CA VAL A 70 9.99 -4.24 -19.96
C VAL A 70 10.34 -3.88 -18.51
N ILE A 71 11.52 -3.27 -18.31
CA ILE A 71 11.95 -2.81 -16.97
C ILE A 71 10.98 -1.76 -16.44
N PHE A 72 10.61 -0.78 -17.24
CA PHE A 72 9.65 0.26 -16.84
C PHE A 72 8.32 -0.34 -16.39
N VAL A 73 7.76 -1.27 -17.16
CA VAL A 73 6.51 -1.96 -16.81
C VAL A 73 6.66 -2.78 -15.53
N ALA A 74 7.78 -3.51 -15.37
CA ALA A 74 8.05 -4.30 -14.17
C ALA A 74 8.13 -3.42 -12.91
N LEU A 75 8.83 -2.28 -12.98
CA LEU A 75 8.93 -1.33 -11.87
C LEU A 75 7.60 -0.67 -11.55
N PHE A 76 6.78 -0.37 -12.56
CA PHE A 76 5.44 0.18 -12.37
C PHE A 76 4.52 -0.78 -11.60
N PHE A 77 4.60 -2.09 -11.90
CA PHE A 77 3.80 -3.11 -11.22
C PHE A 77 4.43 -3.65 -9.93
N TYR A 78 5.59 -3.15 -9.51
CA TYR A 78 6.28 -3.60 -8.30
C TYR A 78 5.37 -3.56 -7.07
N PHE A 79 4.81 -2.41 -6.74
CA PHE A 79 3.95 -2.26 -5.57
C PHE A 79 2.68 -3.10 -5.64
N PRO A 80 1.85 -3.04 -6.71
CA PRO A 80 0.66 -3.87 -6.83
C PRO A 80 0.95 -5.36 -6.72
N TYR A 81 2.03 -5.84 -7.33
CA TYR A 81 2.42 -7.24 -7.28
C TYR A 81 2.71 -7.71 -5.85
N PHE A 82 3.54 -6.97 -5.10
CA PHE A 82 3.91 -7.35 -3.74
C PHE A 82 2.74 -7.22 -2.76
N TRP A 83 1.90 -6.21 -2.91
CA TRP A 83 0.70 -6.08 -2.09
C TRP A 83 -0.29 -7.22 -2.32
N TRP A 84 -0.52 -7.60 -3.58
CA TRP A 84 -1.40 -8.71 -3.90
C TRP A 84 -0.84 -10.06 -3.44
N LYS A 85 0.42 -10.36 -3.71
CA LYS A 85 1.06 -11.66 -3.41
C LYS A 85 1.21 -11.94 -1.91
N GLY A 86 1.52 -10.95 -1.11
CA GLY A 86 1.84 -11.17 0.31
C GLY A 86 1.43 -10.04 1.24
N GLY A 87 0.85 -8.97 0.71
CA GLY A 87 0.50 -7.78 1.50
C GLY A 87 1.71 -6.96 1.92
N GLN A 88 2.93 -7.32 1.50
CA GLN A 88 4.16 -6.69 1.96
C GLN A 88 5.15 -6.53 0.82
N THR A 89 5.67 -5.33 0.64
CA THR A 89 6.88 -5.08 -0.14
C THR A 89 8.14 -5.46 0.67
N PRO A 90 9.32 -5.58 0.06
CA PRO A 90 10.58 -5.72 0.78
C PRO A 90 10.79 -4.66 1.87
N GLY A 91 10.54 -3.38 1.57
CA GLY A 91 10.63 -2.30 2.56
C GLY A 91 9.61 -2.45 3.70
N MET A 92 8.39 -2.87 3.40
CA MET A 92 7.36 -3.14 4.41
C MET A 92 7.74 -4.33 5.32
N LYS A 93 8.42 -5.36 4.78
CA LYS A 93 8.93 -6.48 5.58
C LYS A 93 10.00 -6.02 6.57
N VAL A 94 10.91 -5.14 6.16
CA VAL A 94 11.92 -4.55 7.06
C VAL A 94 11.26 -3.82 8.22
N MET A 95 10.17 -3.11 7.95
CA MET A 95 9.43 -2.36 8.96
C MET A 95 8.36 -3.18 9.70
N LYS A 96 8.23 -4.48 9.40
CA LYS A 96 7.25 -5.39 10.00
C LYS A 96 5.82 -4.83 9.91
N ILE A 97 5.44 -4.32 8.73
CA ILE A 97 4.09 -3.84 8.46
C ILE A 97 3.50 -4.57 7.24
N LYS A 98 2.19 -4.69 7.20
CA LYS A 98 1.46 -5.44 6.17
C LYS A 98 0.18 -4.74 5.76
N VAL A 99 -0.12 -4.76 4.46
CA VAL A 99 -1.43 -4.34 3.93
C VAL A 99 -2.41 -5.49 4.05
N VAL A 100 -3.56 -5.21 4.61
CA VAL A 100 -4.68 -6.16 4.73
C VAL A 100 -5.98 -5.48 4.33
N ARG A 101 -7.01 -6.28 4.09
CA ARG A 101 -8.36 -5.79 3.85
C ARG A 101 -8.93 -5.18 5.12
N ASP A 102 -9.48 -3.97 5.05
CA ASP A 102 -9.99 -3.23 6.21
C ASP A 102 -11.19 -3.93 6.88
N LYS A 103 -11.99 -4.66 6.11
CA LYS A 103 -13.23 -5.30 6.60
C LYS A 103 -12.97 -6.49 7.53
N ASP A 104 -12.00 -7.34 7.21
CA ASP A 104 -11.82 -8.65 7.84
C ASP A 104 -10.35 -9.01 8.14
N GLY A 105 -9.39 -8.11 7.85
CA GLY A 105 -7.97 -8.38 8.04
C GLY A 105 -7.38 -9.42 7.08
N GLY A 106 -8.16 -9.88 6.13
CA GLY A 106 -7.73 -10.86 5.14
C GLY A 106 -6.76 -10.31 4.10
N PRO A 107 -6.19 -11.18 3.25
CA PRO A 107 -5.32 -10.76 2.16
C PRO A 107 -6.09 -9.89 1.16
N ILE A 108 -5.41 -8.88 0.61
CA ILE A 108 -6.00 -8.02 -0.41
C ILE A 108 -6.08 -8.71 -1.77
N THR A 109 -7.05 -8.33 -2.57
CA THR A 109 -7.21 -8.79 -3.95
C THR A 109 -6.32 -8.01 -4.92
N GLY A 110 -6.09 -8.53 -6.13
CA GLY A 110 -5.40 -7.81 -7.19
C GLY A 110 -6.08 -6.49 -7.56
N GLY A 111 -7.42 -6.47 -7.58
CA GLY A 111 -8.20 -5.25 -7.80
C GLY A 111 -7.94 -4.18 -6.73
N GLN A 112 -7.88 -4.57 -5.46
CA GLN A 112 -7.55 -3.66 -4.37
C GLN A 112 -6.12 -3.13 -4.48
N ALA A 113 -5.16 -3.97 -4.92
CA ALA A 113 -3.79 -3.53 -5.15
C ALA A 113 -3.70 -2.48 -6.27
N ILE A 114 -4.48 -2.62 -7.34
CA ILE A 114 -4.57 -1.63 -8.42
C ILE A 114 -5.28 -0.35 -7.94
N LEU A 115 -6.37 -0.47 -7.20
CA LEU A 115 -7.06 0.70 -6.62
C LEU A 115 -6.13 1.50 -5.68
N ARG A 116 -5.26 0.81 -4.92
CA ARG A 116 -4.22 1.47 -4.13
C ARG A 116 -3.26 2.27 -5.02
N LEU A 117 -2.78 1.67 -6.13
CA LEU A 117 -1.89 2.35 -7.07
C LEU A 117 -2.55 3.63 -7.63
N ILE A 118 -3.82 3.54 -8.04
CA ILE A 118 -4.59 4.70 -8.49
C ILE A 118 -4.71 5.74 -7.37
N GLY A 119 -5.00 5.32 -6.16
CA GLY A 119 -5.07 6.20 -4.99
C GLY A 119 -3.73 6.90 -4.68
N TYR A 120 -2.59 6.22 -4.88
CA TYR A 120 -1.26 6.84 -4.78
C TYR A 120 -1.07 7.92 -5.85
N ALA A 121 -1.45 7.64 -7.11
CA ALA A 121 -1.39 8.62 -8.18
C ALA A 121 -2.24 9.86 -7.84
N ILE A 122 -3.49 9.67 -7.42
CA ILE A 122 -4.38 10.76 -7.00
C ILE A 122 -3.76 11.55 -5.84
N SER A 123 -3.26 10.87 -4.81
CA SER A 123 -2.63 11.51 -3.65
C SER A 123 -1.42 12.36 -4.02
N SER A 124 -0.62 11.89 -4.99
CA SER A 124 0.54 12.61 -5.50
C SER A 124 0.16 13.85 -6.29
N PHE A 125 -0.88 13.77 -7.13
CA PHE A 125 -1.40 14.91 -7.89
C PHE A 125 -2.04 15.98 -7.00
N VAL A 126 -2.65 15.60 -5.88
CA VAL A 126 -3.30 16.52 -4.93
C VAL A 126 -2.34 16.87 -3.79
N PHE A 127 -1.17 17.38 -4.13
CA PHE A 127 -0.17 17.89 -3.18
C PHE A 127 0.13 16.95 -2.00
N TYR A 128 0.15 15.63 -2.25
CA TYR A 128 0.38 14.59 -1.25
C TYR A 128 -0.62 14.58 -0.07
N LEU A 129 -1.76 15.26 -0.18
CA LEU A 129 -2.78 15.32 0.88
C LEU A 129 -3.25 13.93 1.32
N GLY A 130 -3.34 12.98 0.41
CA GLY A 130 -3.70 11.60 0.75
C GLY A 130 -2.70 10.90 1.67
N PHE A 131 -1.42 11.30 1.64
CA PHE A 131 -0.41 10.82 2.60
C PHE A 131 -0.49 11.56 3.93
N ILE A 132 -0.78 12.86 3.91
CA ILE A 132 -0.96 13.66 5.12
C ILE A 132 -2.18 13.16 5.91
N TRP A 133 -3.20 12.67 5.21
CA TRP A 133 -4.41 12.12 5.83
C TRP A 133 -4.13 10.97 6.82
N ILE A 134 -3.03 10.22 6.65
CA ILE A 134 -2.61 9.15 7.57
C ILE A 134 -2.43 9.66 9.00
N PHE A 135 -2.01 10.91 9.18
CA PHE A 135 -1.82 11.51 10.51
C PHE A 135 -3.14 11.95 11.17
N ILE A 136 -4.21 12.10 10.37
CA ILE A 136 -5.51 12.59 10.83
C ILE A 136 -6.46 11.41 11.09
N ASP A 137 -6.39 10.37 10.25
CA ASP A 137 -7.29 9.21 10.35
C ASP A 137 -6.97 8.35 11.57
N LYS A 138 -7.97 8.02 12.38
CA LYS A 138 -7.83 7.19 13.60
C LYS A 138 -7.26 5.81 13.33
N ARG A 139 -7.45 5.27 12.12
CA ARG A 139 -6.92 3.98 11.65
C ARG A 139 -5.64 4.14 10.83
N GLN A 140 -5.08 5.35 10.80
CA GLN A 140 -3.86 5.68 10.06
C GLN A 140 -3.93 5.29 8.58
N ARG A 141 -5.08 5.51 7.92
CA ARG A 141 -5.31 5.22 6.50
C ARG A 141 -5.03 6.47 5.67
N GLY A 142 -4.31 6.28 4.56
CA GLY A 142 -4.23 7.29 3.50
C GLY A 142 -5.43 7.21 2.55
N TRP A 143 -5.59 8.16 1.64
CA TRP A 143 -6.65 8.11 0.63
C TRP A 143 -6.58 6.85 -0.23
N PHE A 144 -5.37 6.38 -0.54
CA PHE A 144 -5.17 5.13 -1.26
C PHE A 144 -5.65 3.90 -0.47
N ASP A 145 -5.58 3.93 0.85
CA ASP A 145 -6.14 2.88 1.70
C ASP A 145 -7.67 2.93 1.71
N LEU A 146 -8.25 4.15 1.80
CA LEU A 146 -9.70 4.37 1.79
C LEU A 146 -10.34 3.95 0.47
N ILE A 147 -9.74 4.38 -0.66
CA ILE A 147 -10.22 4.05 -2.01
C ILE A 147 -10.20 2.53 -2.24
N ALA A 148 -9.17 1.84 -1.76
CA ALA A 148 -9.02 0.40 -1.95
C ALA A 148 -9.70 -0.47 -0.88
N GLY A 149 -10.25 0.12 0.20
CA GLY A 149 -10.81 -0.63 1.33
C GLY A 149 -9.77 -1.48 2.05
N THR A 150 -8.59 -0.91 2.28
CA THR A 150 -7.44 -1.57 2.89
C THR A 150 -6.95 -0.79 4.11
N VAL A 151 -6.11 -1.44 4.91
CA VAL A 151 -5.42 -0.83 6.04
C VAL A 151 -4.03 -1.45 6.18
N VAL A 152 -3.09 -0.71 6.75
CA VAL A 152 -1.75 -1.24 7.07
C VAL A 152 -1.68 -1.51 8.57
N ILE A 153 -1.28 -2.72 8.90
CA ILE A 153 -1.13 -3.21 10.28
C ILE A 153 0.33 -3.59 10.54
N LYS A 154 0.70 -3.73 11.80
CA LYS A 154 1.94 -4.41 12.18
C LYS A 154 1.83 -5.90 11.85
N ALA A 155 2.92 -6.50 11.34
CA ALA A 155 2.99 -7.91 10.92
C ALA A 155 3.77 -8.75 11.92
#